data_d9b188d88402f5f059c167a5d1c81b48
#
_entry.id   d9b188d88402f5f059c167a5d1c81b48
#
_cell.length_a   1.000
_cell.length_b   1.000
_cell.length_c   1.000
_cell.angle_alpha   90.00
_cell.angle_beta   90.00
_cell.angle_gamma   90.00
#
_symmetry.space_group_name_H-M   'P 1'
#
loop_
_entity.id
_entity.type
_entity.pdbx_description
1 polymer ?
#
loop_
_entity_poly.entity_id
_entity_poly.type
_entity_poly.pdbx_seq_one_letter_code
_entity_poly.pdbx_strand_id
1 'polypeptide(L)'
;MINAVLKTPALSSWTEKANFFGARKLPFVFLIDFEAGNAEIFTFHEALEKGIRWSFPDGHRSVPVPQHPPAIQLEKYPISLEEYDQKFQQVMSALQYGDSFLTNLTVSTPIKTNLGLLDIYRFANAPFKVYWPDKFVVFSPERFVKIQSGKIYTYPMKGTIKDEKGAEQLLSNIKEQEEKATVVDLMRNDLAMNSRDVQVERFRYAEAIQTDRGKIWQTSSKISGRLPSFFHEKIGSIIASMLPAGSISGAPKKRTVEIIQESEGEPRGWYTGVCGYYDGADLDSAVMIRFIEKTDKGLVFRSGGGITAKSTADQEYQEMIDKIYVPVY
;
A
#
# COMPACT_ATOMS: atom_id res chain seq x y z
N MET A 1 31.64 15.68 -16.88
CA MET A 1 30.89 16.70 -17.65
C MET A 1 29.50 16.15 -17.89
N ILE A 2 28.49 16.93 -17.65
CA ILE A 2 27.07 16.95 -17.89
C ILE A 2 26.32 17.07 -16.54
N ASN A 3 26.44 18.25 -15.93
CA ASN A 3 25.42 18.82 -15.06
C ASN A 3 24.61 19.81 -15.90
N ALA A 4 23.85 19.32 -16.87
CA ALA A 4 22.75 20.08 -17.42
C ALA A 4 21.57 19.88 -16.44
N VAL A 5 21.36 20.83 -15.55
CA VAL A 5 20.11 20.97 -14.79
C VAL A 5 19.01 21.11 -15.84
N LEU A 6 18.35 20.00 -16.20
CA LEU A 6 17.16 20.01 -17.03
C LEU A 6 16.13 20.82 -16.25
N LYS A 7 15.91 22.09 -16.63
CA LYS A 7 14.79 22.87 -16.10
C LYS A 7 13.52 22.11 -16.42
N THR A 8 12.94 21.49 -15.39
CA THR A 8 11.62 20.87 -15.49
C THR A 8 10.65 21.99 -15.88
N PRO A 9 9.90 21.88 -16.98
CA PRO A 9 8.89 22.88 -17.31
C PRO A 9 7.91 23.01 -16.13
N ALA A 10 7.24 24.14 -16.00
CA ALA A 10 6.15 24.33 -15.03
C ALA A 10 5.00 23.40 -15.44
N LEU A 11 4.99 22.18 -14.88
CA LEU A 11 3.99 21.15 -15.13
C LEU A 11 2.84 21.36 -14.17
N SER A 12 1.61 21.33 -14.70
CA SER A 12 0.40 21.67 -13.94
C SER A 12 -0.04 20.57 -12.98
N SER A 13 0.43 19.34 -13.20
CA SER A 13 0.07 18.17 -12.38
C SER A 13 1.25 17.22 -12.15
N TRP A 14 1.14 16.44 -11.06
CA TRP A 14 2.12 15.38 -10.77
C TRP A 14 2.15 14.31 -11.90
N THR A 15 0.99 14.05 -12.51
CA THR A 15 0.85 13.11 -13.62
C THR A 15 1.69 13.54 -14.82
N GLU A 16 1.63 14.83 -15.18
CA GLU A 16 2.44 15.40 -16.27
C GLU A 16 3.93 15.33 -15.93
N LYS A 17 4.30 15.61 -14.69
CA LYS A 17 5.70 15.50 -14.24
C LYS A 17 6.22 14.07 -14.36
N ALA A 18 5.46 13.08 -13.92
CA ALA A 18 5.82 11.68 -14.03
C ALA A 18 5.90 11.22 -15.50
N ASN A 19 4.95 11.64 -16.35
CA ASN A 19 4.98 11.39 -17.79
C ASN A 19 6.21 12.02 -18.47
N PHE A 20 6.55 13.26 -18.09
CA PHE A 20 7.72 13.95 -18.60
C PHE A 20 9.04 13.21 -18.26
N PHE A 21 9.18 12.72 -17.03
CA PHE A 21 10.32 11.92 -16.62
C PHE A 21 10.33 10.57 -17.33
N GLY A 22 9.19 9.90 -17.42
CA GLY A 22 9.06 8.62 -18.10
C GLY A 22 9.42 8.68 -19.58
N ALA A 23 8.91 9.68 -20.32
CA ALA A 23 9.24 9.88 -21.74
C ALA A 23 10.74 10.04 -22.00
N ARG A 24 11.47 10.55 -21.02
CA ARG A 24 12.94 10.73 -21.06
C ARG A 24 13.73 9.61 -20.40
N LYS A 25 13.03 8.61 -19.87
CA LYS A 25 13.60 7.50 -19.10
C LYS A 25 14.46 7.99 -17.93
N LEU A 26 14.06 9.11 -17.32
CA LEU A 26 14.73 9.66 -16.14
C LEU A 26 14.20 8.95 -14.89
N PRO A 27 15.11 8.40 -14.06
CA PRO A 27 14.69 7.77 -12.80
C PRO A 27 14.07 8.76 -11.82
N PHE A 28 13.00 8.31 -11.15
CA PHE A 28 12.32 9.11 -10.12
C PHE A 28 11.70 8.24 -9.02
N VAL A 29 11.50 8.85 -7.85
CA VAL A 29 10.69 8.35 -6.74
C VAL A 29 9.38 9.11 -6.74
N PHE A 30 8.29 8.44 -6.39
CA PHE A 30 6.97 9.06 -6.25
C PHE A 30 6.29 8.66 -4.94
N LEU A 31 5.52 9.60 -4.40
CA LEU A 31 4.66 9.43 -3.24
C LEU A 31 3.34 10.12 -3.60
N ILE A 32 2.23 9.42 -3.50
CA ILE A 32 0.91 9.93 -3.87
C ILE A 32 -0.04 9.57 -2.73
N ASP A 33 -0.79 10.54 -2.23
CA ASP A 33 -1.76 10.33 -1.17
C ASP A 33 -2.98 9.52 -1.64
N PHE A 34 -3.82 9.11 -0.69
CA PHE A 34 -5.01 8.30 -0.98
C PHE A 34 -6.00 9.04 -1.88
N GLU A 35 -6.19 10.30 -1.63
CA GLU A 35 -7.11 11.17 -2.37
C GLU A 35 -6.54 11.60 -3.73
N ALA A 36 -5.27 11.28 -4.04
CA ALA A 36 -4.53 11.71 -5.23
C ALA A 36 -4.47 13.25 -5.41
N GLY A 37 -4.76 13.99 -4.36
CA GLY A 37 -4.70 15.45 -4.30
C GLY A 37 -3.30 15.99 -4.02
N ASN A 38 -2.50 15.26 -3.24
CA ASN A 38 -1.11 15.58 -2.96
C ASN A 38 -0.21 14.48 -3.52
N ALA A 39 0.75 14.89 -4.33
CA ALA A 39 1.72 13.98 -4.87
C ALA A 39 3.08 14.65 -5.00
N GLU A 40 4.11 13.89 -4.72
CA GLU A 40 5.50 14.31 -4.81
C GLU A 40 6.26 13.39 -5.75
N ILE A 41 6.88 13.98 -6.75
CA ILE A 41 7.71 13.30 -7.73
C ILE A 41 9.11 13.93 -7.66
N PHE A 42 10.11 13.13 -7.33
CA PHE A 42 11.49 13.56 -7.17
C PHE A 42 12.43 12.72 -8.02
N THR A 43 13.45 13.31 -8.60
CA THR A 43 14.62 12.52 -9.01
C THR A 43 15.22 11.82 -7.79
N PHE A 44 16.00 10.76 -8.00
CA PHE A 44 16.65 10.07 -6.87
C PHE A 44 17.54 11.01 -6.07
N HIS A 45 18.22 11.93 -6.74
CA HIS A 45 19.07 12.94 -6.10
C HIS A 45 18.26 13.89 -5.22
N GLU A 46 17.20 14.51 -5.77
CA GLU A 46 16.31 15.39 -5.01
C GLU A 46 15.68 14.69 -3.80
N ALA A 47 15.26 13.41 -3.95
CA ALA A 47 14.71 12.65 -2.84
C ALA A 47 15.74 12.47 -1.71
N LEU A 48 16.98 12.14 -2.06
CA LEU A 48 18.08 11.98 -1.10
C LEU A 48 18.45 13.29 -0.40
N GLU A 49 18.48 14.41 -1.12
CA GLU A 49 18.72 15.75 -0.55
C GLU A 49 17.64 16.16 0.44
N LYS A 50 16.38 15.81 0.18
CA LYS A 50 15.25 16.00 1.11
C LYS A 50 15.27 15.02 2.30
N GLY A 51 16.27 14.15 2.41
CA GLY A 51 16.37 13.16 3.45
C GLY A 51 15.43 11.96 3.29
N ILE A 52 14.68 11.85 2.18
CA ILE A 52 13.81 10.72 1.91
C ILE A 52 14.66 9.47 1.70
N ARG A 53 14.23 8.35 2.29
CA ARG A 53 14.89 7.05 2.15
C ARG A 53 13.87 6.02 1.72
N TRP A 54 14.30 5.07 0.88
CA TRP A 54 13.45 3.98 0.40
C TRP A 54 14.21 2.66 0.30
N SER A 55 13.49 1.56 0.36
CA SER A 55 14.01 0.22 0.14
C SER A 55 12.92 -0.62 -0.50
N PHE A 56 13.21 -1.22 -1.64
CA PHE A 56 12.32 -2.06 -2.42
C PHE A 56 12.97 -3.41 -2.74
N PRO A 57 12.21 -4.49 -3.01
CA PRO A 57 12.74 -5.84 -3.17
C PRO A 57 13.80 -6.00 -4.26
N ASP A 58 13.68 -5.27 -5.36
CA ASP A 58 14.57 -5.38 -6.53
C ASP A 58 15.94 -4.68 -6.34
N GLY A 59 16.33 -4.43 -5.09
CA GLY A 59 17.67 -3.94 -4.75
C GLY A 59 17.83 -2.42 -4.71
N HIS A 60 16.80 -1.66 -5.06
CA HIS A 60 16.82 -0.20 -4.93
C HIS A 60 16.71 0.20 -3.45
N ARG A 61 17.87 0.34 -2.80
CA ARG A 61 17.99 0.72 -1.39
C ARG A 61 18.81 1.99 -1.25
N SER A 62 18.28 2.92 -0.49
CA SER A 62 18.98 4.18 -0.21
C SER A 62 19.90 4.14 1.01
N VAL A 63 19.79 3.12 1.88
CA VAL A 63 20.59 2.96 3.11
C VAL A 63 20.79 1.48 3.45
N PRO A 64 21.97 1.07 3.96
CA PRO A 64 22.21 -0.28 4.47
C PRO A 64 21.29 -0.61 5.66
N VAL A 65 20.94 -1.88 5.81
CA VAL A 65 20.16 -2.38 6.96
C VAL A 65 21.14 -2.63 8.13
N PRO A 66 20.91 -2.08 9.33
CA PRO A 66 21.70 -2.34 10.51
C PRO A 66 21.54 -3.79 11.00
N GLN A 67 22.58 -4.32 11.65
CA GLN A 67 22.61 -5.75 12.05
C GLN A 67 21.89 -6.07 13.37
N HIS A 68 21.66 -5.09 14.24
CA HIS A 68 21.09 -5.32 15.58
C HIS A 68 20.01 -4.29 15.90
N PRO A 69 18.71 -4.68 15.85
CA PRO A 69 17.65 -3.80 16.29
C PRO A 69 17.61 -3.67 17.82
N PRO A 70 17.35 -2.47 18.36
CA PRO A 70 17.06 -2.33 19.78
C PRO A 70 15.71 -2.96 20.12
N ALA A 71 15.50 -3.29 21.40
CA ALA A 71 14.20 -3.72 21.88
C ALA A 71 13.17 -2.59 21.64
N ILE A 72 12.10 -2.92 20.94
CA ILE A 72 11.03 -1.95 20.66
C ILE A 72 10.03 -1.94 21.79
N GLN A 73 9.79 -0.75 22.35
CA GLN A 73 8.66 -0.47 23.22
C GLN A 73 7.61 0.27 22.39
N LEU A 74 6.39 -0.25 22.35
CA LEU A 74 5.28 0.31 21.60
C LEU A 74 4.01 0.28 22.45
N GLU A 75 3.61 1.45 22.93
CA GLU A 75 2.32 1.66 23.60
C GLU A 75 1.28 2.13 22.58
N LYS A 76 0.06 1.61 22.67
CA LYS A 76 -1.05 1.89 21.75
C LYS A 76 -2.21 2.49 22.53
N TYR A 77 -2.83 3.50 21.96
CA TYR A 77 -3.99 4.18 22.54
C TYR A 77 -5.15 4.18 21.52
N PRO A 78 -5.75 3.00 21.23
CA PRO A 78 -6.81 2.90 20.25
C PRO A 78 -8.10 3.61 20.72
N ILE A 79 -8.96 3.97 19.78
CA ILE A 79 -10.33 4.40 20.09
C ILE A 79 -11.08 3.28 20.83
N SER A 80 -12.17 3.59 21.49
CA SER A 80 -13.01 2.57 22.13
C SER A 80 -13.71 1.67 21.08
N LEU A 81 -14.11 0.47 21.50
CA LEU A 81 -14.92 -0.41 20.65
C LEU A 81 -16.24 0.26 20.23
N GLU A 82 -16.84 1.06 21.11
CA GLU A 82 -18.07 1.78 20.82
C GLU A 82 -17.88 2.83 19.71
N GLU A 83 -16.80 3.62 19.75
CA GLU A 83 -16.45 4.56 18.68
C GLU A 83 -16.15 3.86 17.37
N TYR A 84 -15.47 2.71 17.42
CA TYR A 84 -15.20 1.90 16.24
C TYR A 84 -16.50 1.34 15.65
N ASP A 85 -17.39 0.81 16.50
CA ASP A 85 -18.68 0.23 16.06
C ASP A 85 -19.56 1.28 15.36
N GLN A 86 -19.58 2.53 15.81
CA GLN A 86 -20.30 3.59 15.11
C GLN A 86 -19.84 3.74 13.66
N LYS A 87 -18.52 3.74 13.41
CA LYS A 87 -17.95 3.79 12.07
C LYS A 87 -18.23 2.52 11.27
N PHE A 88 -18.12 1.37 11.93
CA PHE A 88 -18.42 0.06 11.36
C PHE A 88 -19.87 -0.06 10.90
N GLN A 89 -20.84 0.41 11.70
CA GLN A 89 -22.26 0.39 11.35
C GLN A 89 -22.60 1.27 10.15
N GLN A 90 -21.91 2.39 9.96
CA GLN A 90 -22.04 3.21 8.74
C GLN A 90 -21.62 2.44 7.50
N VAL A 91 -20.45 1.79 7.56
CA VAL A 91 -19.96 0.92 6.47
C VAL A 91 -20.92 -0.26 6.24
N MET A 92 -21.35 -0.92 7.31
CA MET A 92 -22.25 -2.08 7.24
C MET A 92 -23.60 -1.72 6.61
N SER A 93 -24.15 -0.56 6.95
CA SER A 93 -25.41 -0.06 6.36
C SER A 93 -25.27 0.12 4.84
N ALA A 94 -24.16 0.68 4.38
CA ALA A 94 -23.91 0.85 2.95
C ALA A 94 -23.72 -0.52 2.23
N LEU A 95 -23.04 -1.48 2.86
CA LEU A 95 -22.91 -2.85 2.34
C LEU A 95 -24.24 -3.58 2.25
N GLN A 96 -25.09 -3.45 3.28
CA GLN A 96 -26.42 -4.06 3.30
C GLN A 96 -27.38 -3.43 2.29
N TYR A 97 -27.24 -2.13 2.04
CA TYR A 97 -27.99 -1.43 0.99
C TYR A 97 -27.54 -1.83 -0.43
N GLY A 98 -26.35 -2.40 -0.56
CA GLY A 98 -25.79 -2.83 -1.86
C GLY A 98 -24.91 -1.77 -2.55
N ASP A 99 -24.54 -0.71 -1.84
CA ASP A 99 -23.68 0.36 -2.36
C ASP A 99 -22.24 -0.12 -2.62
N SER A 100 -21.79 -1.14 -1.88
CA SER A 100 -20.47 -1.75 -2.02
C SER A 100 -20.51 -3.23 -1.64
N PHE A 101 -19.55 -4.02 -2.13
CA PHE A 101 -19.36 -5.43 -1.75
C PHE A 101 -18.25 -5.61 -0.72
N LEU A 102 -17.32 -4.69 -0.69
CA LEU A 102 -16.16 -4.68 0.19
C LEU A 102 -15.76 -3.22 0.40
N THR A 103 -15.58 -2.82 1.64
CA THR A 103 -15.12 -1.48 2.02
C THR A 103 -13.97 -1.61 3.01
N ASN A 104 -12.88 -0.93 2.77
CA ASN A 104 -11.79 -0.87 3.74
C ASN A 104 -12.08 0.22 4.78
N LEU A 105 -12.17 -0.14 6.07
CA LEU A 105 -12.35 0.80 7.19
C LEU A 105 -11.06 0.92 7.98
N THR A 106 -10.62 2.15 8.24
CA THR A 106 -9.37 2.42 8.94
C THR A 106 -9.53 3.43 10.08
N VAL A 107 -8.58 3.39 11.01
CA VAL A 107 -8.57 4.24 12.20
C VAL A 107 -7.16 4.72 12.50
N SER A 108 -7.07 5.94 13.00
CA SER A 108 -5.86 6.54 13.54
C SER A 108 -5.70 6.15 15.01
N THR A 109 -4.57 5.54 15.37
CA THR A 109 -4.26 5.16 16.75
C THR A 109 -3.03 5.92 17.23
N PRO A 110 -3.14 6.82 18.22
CA PRO A 110 -1.96 7.40 18.86
C PRO A 110 -1.05 6.33 19.45
N ILE A 111 0.25 6.51 19.32
CA ILE A 111 1.25 5.57 19.85
C ILE A 111 2.36 6.32 20.57
N LYS A 112 3.02 5.61 21.50
CA LYS A 112 4.34 6.00 22.03
C LYS A 112 5.35 4.90 21.76
N THR A 113 6.53 5.27 21.37
CA THR A 113 7.63 4.35 21.14
C THR A 113 8.97 4.98 21.51
N ASN A 114 9.95 4.14 21.86
CA ASN A 114 11.31 4.55 22.12
C ASN A 114 12.15 4.80 20.84
N LEU A 115 11.58 4.57 19.66
CA LEU A 115 12.25 4.74 18.38
C LEU A 115 11.75 5.96 17.62
N GLY A 116 12.68 6.66 16.96
CA GLY A 116 12.33 7.66 15.96
C GLY A 116 11.89 7.01 14.64
N LEU A 117 11.23 7.79 13.77
CA LEU A 117 10.76 7.30 12.45
C LEU A 117 11.91 6.74 11.60
N LEU A 118 13.11 7.35 11.66
CA LEU A 118 14.28 6.86 10.92
C LEU A 118 14.78 5.52 11.48
N ASP A 119 14.72 5.30 12.78
CA ASP A 119 15.12 4.03 13.38
C ASP A 119 14.12 2.93 13.00
N ILE A 120 12.82 3.23 13.02
CA ILE A 120 11.79 2.31 12.54
C ILE A 120 12.05 1.94 11.08
N TYR A 121 12.36 2.91 10.20
CA TYR A 121 12.73 2.63 8.82
C TYR A 121 13.93 1.69 8.71
N ARG A 122 14.97 1.90 9.51
CA ARG A 122 16.20 1.10 9.50
C ARG A 122 15.95 -0.33 9.94
N PHE A 123 15.20 -0.51 11.03
CA PHE A 123 15.05 -1.80 11.70
C PHE A 123 13.82 -2.59 11.25
N ALA A 124 12.80 -1.95 10.68
CA ALA A 124 11.62 -2.67 10.21
C ALA A 124 11.97 -3.70 9.14
N ASN A 125 11.49 -4.93 9.35
CA ASN A 125 11.56 -6.01 8.37
C ASN A 125 10.34 -5.96 7.46
N ALA A 126 10.46 -5.31 6.33
CA ALA A 126 9.39 -5.23 5.34
C ALA A 126 9.98 -5.13 3.93
N PRO A 127 9.31 -5.70 2.90
CA PRO A 127 9.78 -5.63 1.53
C PRO A 127 9.79 -4.21 0.97
N PHE A 128 8.82 -3.38 1.36
CA PHE A 128 8.69 -2.01 0.88
C PHE A 128 8.79 -1.05 2.05
N LYS A 129 9.83 -0.23 2.06
CA LYS A 129 10.03 0.77 3.11
C LYS A 129 10.26 2.15 2.53
N VAL A 130 9.63 3.15 3.13
CA VAL A 130 9.87 4.56 2.83
C VAL A 130 9.91 5.34 4.13
N TYR A 131 10.87 6.24 4.24
CA TYR A 131 10.98 7.22 5.31
C TYR A 131 10.99 8.61 4.71
N TRP A 132 10.16 9.49 5.22
CA TRP A 132 10.17 10.91 4.94
C TRP A 132 10.39 11.68 6.24
N PRO A 133 11.49 12.45 6.36
CA PRO A 133 11.81 13.18 7.59
C PRO A 133 10.63 14.02 8.08
N ASP A 134 10.37 13.94 9.37
CA ASP A 134 9.33 14.68 10.08
C ASP A 134 7.89 14.51 9.59
N LYS A 135 7.67 13.59 8.66
CA LYS A 135 6.33 13.27 8.14
C LYS A 135 5.91 11.86 8.52
N PHE A 136 6.54 10.84 7.94
CA PHE A 136 6.10 9.46 8.16
C PHE A 136 7.17 8.39 7.87
N VAL A 137 6.88 7.19 8.31
CA VAL A 137 7.57 5.97 7.91
C VAL A 137 6.55 4.90 7.47
N VAL A 138 6.88 4.23 6.37
CA VAL A 138 6.14 3.08 5.80
C VAL A 138 7.01 1.83 5.87
N PHE A 139 6.41 0.70 6.26
CA PHE A 139 7.03 -0.63 6.20
C PHE A 139 6.00 -1.66 5.71
N SER A 140 5.62 -1.48 4.45
CA SER A 140 4.52 -2.20 3.80
C SER A 140 4.93 -3.60 3.33
N PRO A 141 4.06 -4.60 3.50
CA PRO A 141 4.21 -5.89 2.85
C PRO A 141 3.63 -5.91 1.43
N GLU A 142 2.84 -4.90 1.04
CA GLU A 142 1.94 -4.97 -0.10
C GLU A 142 2.46 -4.18 -1.30
N ARG A 143 2.64 -4.88 -2.43
CA ARG A 143 2.93 -4.24 -3.71
C ARG A 143 1.65 -3.65 -4.30
N PHE A 144 1.75 -2.41 -4.79
CA PHE A 144 0.70 -1.81 -5.60
C PHE A 144 0.74 -2.38 -7.01
N VAL A 145 1.72 -1.99 -7.80
CA VAL A 145 1.97 -2.55 -9.13
C VAL A 145 3.47 -2.62 -9.41
N LYS A 146 3.85 -3.56 -10.27
CA LYS A 146 5.19 -3.68 -10.84
C LYS A 146 5.10 -3.59 -12.35
N ILE A 147 5.95 -2.79 -12.98
CA ILE A 147 6.15 -2.82 -14.43
C ILE A 147 7.53 -3.39 -14.66
N GLN A 148 7.61 -4.43 -15.47
CA GLN A 148 8.86 -5.08 -15.82
C GLN A 148 8.82 -5.59 -17.25
N SER A 149 9.80 -5.21 -18.04
CA SER A 149 9.95 -5.64 -19.44
C SER A 149 8.66 -5.44 -20.27
N GLY A 150 7.99 -4.27 -20.10
CA GLY A 150 6.77 -3.90 -20.82
C GLY A 150 5.49 -4.62 -20.38
N LYS A 151 5.54 -5.37 -19.28
CA LYS A 151 4.35 -5.94 -18.63
C LYS A 151 4.09 -5.25 -17.29
N ILE A 152 2.80 -5.08 -16.98
CA ILE A 152 2.35 -4.61 -15.66
C ILE A 152 1.82 -5.80 -14.87
N TYR A 153 2.15 -5.85 -13.58
CA TYR A 153 1.77 -6.92 -12.66
C TYR A 153 1.14 -6.36 -11.40
N THR A 154 0.20 -7.10 -10.84
CA THR A 154 -0.27 -6.90 -9.46
C THR A 154 -0.37 -8.23 -8.74
N TYR A 155 -0.24 -8.19 -7.40
CA TYR A 155 -0.13 -9.37 -6.55
C TYR A 155 -1.08 -9.25 -5.36
N PRO A 156 -2.42 -9.37 -5.58
CA PRO A 156 -3.36 -9.28 -4.48
C PRO A 156 -3.07 -10.36 -3.43
N MET A 157 -2.98 -9.93 -2.18
CA MET A 157 -2.71 -10.77 -1.02
C MET A 157 -3.92 -10.78 -0.09
N LYS A 158 -4.28 -11.94 0.44
CA LYS A 158 -5.37 -12.12 1.43
C LYS A 158 -5.10 -13.35 2.29
N GLY A 159 -5.59 -13.30 3.53
CA GLY A 159 -5.50 -14.41 4.47
C GLY A 159 -4.07 -14.74 4.90
N THR A 160 -3.84 -14.82 6.17
CA THR A 160 -2.58 -15.28 6.77
C THR A 160 -2.88 -16.31 7.85
N ILE A 161 -2.08 -17.36 7.94
CA ILE A 161 -2.18 -18.37 9.00
C ILE A 161 -0.79 -18.77 9.50
N LYS A 162 -0.68 -19.03 10.81
CA LYS A 162 0.60 -19.33 11.48
C LYS A 162 0.94 -20.84 11.53
N ASP A 163 0.02 -21.71 11.14
CA ASP A 163 0.18 -23.16 11.28
C ASP A 163 1.03 -23.76 10.16
N GLU A 164 1.77 -24.85 10.46
CA GLU A 164 2.54 -25.62 9.46
C GLU A 164 1.65 -26.27 8.38
N LYS A 165 0.42 -26.64 8.73
CA LYS A 165 -0.64 -27.08 7.80
C LYS A 165 -1.42 -25.93 7.14
N GLY A 166 -1.02 -24.71 7.42
CA GLY A 166 -1.76 -23.49 7.07
C GLY A 166 -1.95 -23.29 5.59
N ALA A 167 -1.04 -23.76 4.75
CA ALA A 167 -1.19 -23.65 3.29
C ALA A 167 -2.44 -24.37 2.78
N GLU A 168 -2.70 -25.60 3.25
CA GLU A 168 -3.88 -26.38 2.83
C GLU A 168 -5.17 -25.80 3.38
N GLN A 169 -5.17 -25.37 4.65
CA GLN A 169 -6.33 -24.74 5.29
C GLN A 169 -6.69 -23.42 4.60
N LEU A 170 -5.69 -22.58 4.30
CA LEU A 170 -5.92 -21.36 3.55
C LEU A 170 -6.51 -21.63 2.17
N LEU A 171 -5.99 -22.64 1.45
CA LEU A 171 -6.46 -22.97 0.12
C LEU A 171 -7.82 -23.66 0.09
N SER A 172 -8.26 -24.31 1.17
CA SER A 172 -9.57 -24.96 1.27
C SER A 172 -10.70 -24.05 1.77
N ASN A 173 -10.39 -22.88 2.31
CA ASN A 173 -11.40 -21.96 2.84
C ASN A 173 -12.22 -21.31 1.71
N ILE A 174 -13.50 -21.71 1.60
CA ILE A 174 -14.41 -21.23 0.53
C ILE A 174 -14.74 -19.73 0.71
N LYS A 175 -14.95 -19.26 1.95
CA LYS A 175 -15.22 -17.82 2.21
C LYS A 175 -14.09 -16.93 1.72
N GLU A 176 -12.85 -17.28 2.07
CA GLU A 176 -11.69 -16.54 1.59
C GLU A 176 -11.50 -16.65 0.07
N GLN A 177 -11.97 -17.72 -0.54
CA GLN A 177 -11.93 -17.89 -1.99
C GLN A 177 -12.86 -16.89 -2.71
N GLU A 178 -14.07 -16.70 -2.21
CA GLU A 178 -15.05 -15.75 -2.77
C GLU A 178 -14.55 -14.31 -2.62
N GLU A 179 -14.08 -13.94 -1.43
CA GLU A 179 -13.49 -12.61 -1.18
C GLU A 179 -12.27 -12.35 -2.08
N LYS A 180 -11.42 -13.36 -2.26
CA LYS A 180 -10.24 -13.27 -3.12
C LYS A 180 -10.61 -13.10 -4.59
N ALA A 181 -11.64 -13.80 -5.05
CA ALA A 181 -12.13 -13.69 -6.43
C ALA A 181 -12.59 -12.26 -6.74
N THR A 182 -13.30 -11.62 -5.81
CA THR A 182 -13.76 -10.22 -5.94
C THR A 182 -12.56 -9.25 -6.05
N VAL A 183 -11.55 -9.40 -5.20
CA VAL A 183 -10.35 -8.55 -5.23
C VAL A 183 -9.54 -8.79 -6.51
N VAL A 184 -9.40 -10.05 -6.95
CA VAL A 184 -8.71 -10.38 -8.19
C VAL A 184 -9.41 -9.77 -9.40
N ASP A 185 -10.74 -9.81 -9.45
CA ASP A 185 -11.50 -9.22 -10.55
C ASP A 185 -11.39 -7.68 -10.57
N LEU A 186 -11.46 -7.03 -9.41
CA LEU A 186 -11.22 -5.61 -9.28
C LEU A 186 -9.84 -5.20 -9.84
N MET A 187 -8.79 -5.93 -9.44
CA MET A 187 -7.44 -5.64 -9.91
C MET A 187 -7.21 -5.99 -11.39
N ARG A 188 -7.91 -6.99 -11.93
CA ARG A 188 -7.94 -7.23 -13.38
C ARG A 188 -8.51 -6.05 -14.14
N ASN A 189 -9.61 -5.49 -13.64
CA ASN A 189 -10.24 -4.31 -14.23
C ASN A 189 -9.30 -3.10 -14.17
N ASP A 190 -8.61 -2.86 -13.04
CA ASP A 190 -7.62 -1.79 -12.93
C ASP A 190 -6.50 -1.93 -13.97
N LEU A 191 -5.94 -3.15 -14.14
CA LEU A 191 -4.91 -3.39 -15.15
C LEU A 191 -5.44 -3.21 -16.58
N ALA A 192 -6.68 -3.62 -16.84
CA ALA A 192 -7.29 -3.58 -18.17
C ALA A 192 -7.48 -2.14 -18.71
N MET A 193 -7.51 -1.14 -17.82
CA MET A 193 -7.58 0.26 -18.24
C MET A 193 -6.35 0.71 -19.04
N ASN A 194 -5.19 0.08 -18.82
CA ASN A 194 -3.91 0.51 -19.41
C ASN A 194 -3.17 -0.58 -20.18
N SER A 195 -3.64 -1.82 -20.13
CA SER A 195 -2.93 -2.97 -20.71
C SER A 195 -3.87 -3.87 -21.49
N ARG A 196 -3.28 -4.67 -22.36
CA ARG A 196 -3.95 -5.73 -23.14
C ARG A 196 -3.55 -7.11 -22.62
N ASP A 197 -4.25 -8.14 -23.06
CA ASP A 197 -3.95 -9.53 -22.72
C ASP A 197 -3.90 -9.75 -21.20
N VAL A 198 -4.84 -9.12 -20.47
CA VAL A 198 -4.88 -9.24 -19.00
C VAL A 198 -5.29 -10.65 -18.62
N GLN A 199 -4.43 -11.29 -17.82
CA GLN A 199 -4.62 -12.68 -17.39
C GLN A 199 -4.23 -12.90 -15.94
N VAL A 200 -4.89 -13.82 -15.28
CA VAL A 200 -4.50 -14.34 -13.98
C VAL A 200 -3.48 -15.46 -14.21
N GLU A 201 -2.19 -15.13 -14.08
CA GLU A 201 -1.11 -16.11 -14.31
C GLU A 201 -1.11 -17.22 -13.25
N ARG A 202 -1.41 -16.84 -11.99
CA ARG A 202 -1.58 -17.79 -10.89
C ARG A 202 -2.70 -17.30 -9.98
N PHE A 203 -3.68 -18.14 -9.76
CA PHE A 203 -4.78 -17.85 -8.84
C PHE A 203 -4.55 -18.58 -7.52
N ARG A 204 -4.57 -17.85 -6.40
CA ARG A 204 -4.62 -18.36 -5.05
C ARG A 204 -3.57 -19.42 -4.74
N TYR A 205 -2.31 -19.02 -4.75
CA TYR A 205 -1.19 -19.87 -4.32
C TYR A 205 -0.71 -19.44 -2.92
N ALA A 206 -0.25 -20.42 -2.15
CA ALA A 206 0.29 -20.17 -0.82
C ALA A 206 1.76 -19.76 -0.91
N GLU A 207 2.12 -18.70 -0.20
CA GLU A 207 3.49 -18.24 -0.01
C GLU A 207 3.86 -18.28 1.46
N ALA A 208 5.04 -18.79 1.75
CA ALA A 208 5.61 -18.77 3.09
C ALA A 208 6.36 -17.46 3.33
N ILE A 209 6.02 -16.76 4.40
CA ILE A 209 6.71 -15.55 4.84
C ILE A 209 7.40 -15.86 6.17
N GLN A 210 8.71 -15.64 6.21
CA GLN A 210 9.47 -15.75 7.46
C GLN A 210 9.29 -14.45 8.26
N THR A 211 8.87 -14.58 9.52
CA THR A 211 8.74 -13.46 10.47
C THR A 211 9.59 -13.72 11.71
N ASP A 212 9.76 -12.70 12.54
CA ASP A 212 10.38 -12.80 13.87
C ASP A 212 9.65 -13.77 14.80
N ARG A 213 8.35 -13.99 14.58
CA ARG A 213 7.49 -14.90 15.36
C ARG A 213 7.28 -16.27 14.69
N GLY A 214 8.13 -16.61 13.71
CA GLY A 214 8.07 -17.86 12.97
C GLY A 214 7.52 -17.69 11.55
N LYS A 215 7.26 -18.82 10.90
CA LYS A 215 6.76 -18.90 9.54
C LYS A 215 5.24 -18.66 9.51
N ILE A 216 4.80 -17.76 8.66
CA ILE A 216 3.37 -17.58 8.34
C ILE A 216 3.12 -17.93 6.87
N TRP A 217 1.94 -18.44 6.58
CA TRP A 217 1.49 -18.68 5.23
C TRP A 217 0.48 -17.60 4.81
N GLN A 218 0.56 -17.17 3.56
CA GLN A 218 -0.29 -16.15 2.97
C GLN A 218 -0.76 -16.62 1.61
N THR A 219 -2.00 -16.31 1.23
CA THR A 219 -2.47 -16.55 -0.14
C THR A 219 -2.20 -15.33 -1.01
N SER A 220 -1.59 -15.57 -2.17
CA SER A 220 -1.34 -14.57 -3.20
C SER A 220 -1.98 -14.99 -4.52
N SER A 221 -2.21 -14.02 -5.40
CA SER A 221 -2.50 -14.28 -6.81
C SER A 221 -1.59 -13.39 -7.65
N LYS A 222 -1.30 -13.79 -8.88
CA LYS A 222 -0.48 -13.01 -9.81
C LYS A 222 -1.29 -12.69 -11.05
N ILE A 223 -1.47 -11.42 -11.34
CA ILE A 223 -2.19 -10.90 -12.50
C ILE A 223 -1.21 -10.10 -13.33
N SER A 224 -1.26 -10.24 -14.64
CA SER A 224 -0.41 -9.47 -15.55
C SER A 224 -1.21 -8.93 -16.73
N GLY A 225 -0.68 -7.86 -17.35
CA GLY A 225 -1.14 -7.31 -18.60
C GLY A 225 0.03 -6.77 -19.42
N ARG A 226 -0.11 -6.69 -20.73
CA ARG A 226 0.90 -6.14 -21.63
C ARG A 226 0.65 -4.65 -21.83
N LEU A 227 1.61 -3.81 -21.50
CA LEU A 227 1.57 -2.37 -21.77
C LEU A 227 1.86 -2.06 -23.25
N PRO A 228 1.35 -0.93 -23.77
CA PRO A 228 1.75 -0.45 -25.09
C PRO A 228 3.24 -0.05 -25.09
N SER A 229 3.90 -0.09 -26.26
CA SER A 229 5.35 0.22 -26.39
C SER A 229 5.73 1.62 -25.91
N PHE A 230 4.80 2.57 -25.97
CA PHE A 230 4.97 3.96 -25.53
C PHE A 230 4.57 4.20 -24.05
N PHE A 231 4.46 3.16 -23.22
CA PHE A 231 3.99 3.29 -21.84
C PHE A 231 4.87 4.22 -20.98
N HIS A 232 6.15 4.34 -21.30
CA HIS A 232 7.04 5.26 -20.61
C HIS A 232 6.57 6.71 -20.67
N GLU A 233 5.98 7.14 -21.80
CA GLU A 233 5.44 8.48 -22.00
C GLU A 233 4.17 8.73 -21.16
N LYS A 234 3.55 7.67 -20.62
CA LYS A 234 2.29 7.71 -19.89
C LYS A 234 2.37 7.11 -18.48
N ILE A 235 3.58 6.99 -17.94
CA ILE A 235 3.77 6.30 -16.65
C ILE A 235 2.96 6.94 -15.51
N GLY A 236 2.88 8.27 -15.46
CA GLY A 236 2.06 8.99 -14.49
C GLY A 236 0.57 8.77 -14.71
N SER A 237 0.12 8.77 -15.97
CA SER A 237 -1.28 8.50 -16.32
C SER A 237 -1.70 7.08 -15.97
N ILE A 238 -0.80 6.10 -16.18
CA ILE A 238 -1.02 4.70 -15.81
C ILE A 238 -1.20 4.56 -14.29
N ILE A 239 -0.32 5.19 -13.49
CA ILE A 239 -0.45 5.19 -12.03
C ILE A 239 -1.79 5.84 -11.62
N ALA A 240 -2.09 7.03 -12.15
CA ALA A 240 -3.27 7.81 -11.78
C ALA A 240 -4.58 7.07 -12.02
N SER A 241 -4.71 6.38 -13.16
CA SER A 241 -5.94 5.67 -13.52
C SER A 241 -6.28 4.50 -12.59
N MET A 242 -5.29 3.96 -11.88
CA MET A 242 -5.48 2.85 -10.94
C MET A 242 -5.69 3.30 -9.49
N LEU A 243 -5.61 4.61 -9.20
CA LEU A 243 -5.82 5.15 -7.86
C LEU A 243 -7.32 5.36 -7.52
N PRO A 244 -7.64 5.28 -6.21
CA PRO A 244 -6.85 4.65 -5.16
C PRO A 244 -6.70 3.14 -5.39
N ALA A 245 -5.68 2.53 -4.79
CA ALA A 245 -5.41 1.09 -4.97
C ALA A 245 -6.64 0.25 -4.58
N GLY A 246 -6.98 -0.74 -5.43
CA GLY A 246 -8.20 -1.54 -5.25
C GLY A 246 -8.22 -2.34 -3.95
N SER A 247 -7.05 -2.79 -3.47
CA SER A 247 -6.92 -3.61 -2.24
C SER A 247 -7.28 -2.87 -0.95
N ILE A 248 -7.17 -1.54 -0.96
CA ILE A 248 -7.42 -0.67 0.22
C ILE A 248 -8.62 0.26 0.03
N SER A 249 -9.35 0.13 -1.04
CA SER A 249 -10.62 0.81 -1.29
C SER A 249 -11.78 -0.20 -1.22
N GLY A 250 -12.20 -0.72 -2.34
CA GLY A 250 -13.27 -1.71 -2.47
C GLY A 250 -13.97 -1.64 -3.83
N ALA A 251 -15.12 -2.26 -3.93
CA ALA A 251 -15.86 -2.38 -5.19
C ALA A 251 -17.36 -2.11 -5.01
N PRO A 252 -17.98 -1.24 -5.83
CA PRO A 252 -17.40 -0.38 -6.87
C PRO A 252 -16.53 0.75 -6.31
N LYS A 253 -15.38 1.02 -6.93
CA LYS A 253 -14.34 1.90 -6.37
C LYS A 253 -14.84 3.30 -5.97
N LYS A 254 -15.53 4.01 -6.88
CA LYS A 254 -15.98 5.38 -6.64
C LYS A 254 -16.90 5.48 -5.42
N ARG A 255 -17.98 4.67 -5.37
CA ARG A 255 -18.93 4.72 -4.27
C ARG A 255 -18.29 4.27 -2.96
N THR A 256 -17.39 3.29 -3.01
CA THR A 256 -16.68 2.83 -1.82
C THR A 256 -15.77 3.91 -1.23
N VAL A 257 -15.11 4.72 -2.05
CA VAL A 257 -14.30 5.86 -1.57
C VAL A 257 -15.18 6.90 -0.85
N GLU A 258 -16.38 7.19 -1.37
CA GLU A 258 -17.35 8.08 -0.70
C GLU A 258 -17.74 7.51 0.68
N ILE A 259 -18.07 6.22 0.77
CA ILE A 259 -18.41 5.54 2.02
C ILE A 259 -17.23 5.61 3.02
N ILE A 260 -16.00 5.39 2.58
CA ILE A 260 -14.81 5.51 3.40
C ILE A 260 -14.70 6.91 4.00
N GLN A 261 -14.81 7.94 3.18
CA GLN A 261 -14.70 9.34 3.62
C GLN A 261 -15.81 9.72 4.62
N GLU A 262 -17.04 9.29 4.36
CA GLU A 262 -18.19 9.49 5.25
C GLU A 262 -17.99 8.79 6.60
N SER A 263 -17.54 7.52 6.60
CA SER A 263 -17.43 6.69 7.81
C SER A 263 -16.20 7.00 8.65
N GLU A 264 -15.06 7.32 8.03
CA GLU A 264 -13.83 7.63 8.76
C GLU A 264 -13.85 9.04 9.35
N GLY A 265 -14.51 10.00 8.65
CA GLY A 265 -14.68 11.38 9.12
C GLY A 265 -13.40 12.22 9.10
N GLU A 266 -12.30 11.69 8.57
CA GLU A 266 -11.02 12.37 8.38
C GLU A 266 -10.34 11.89 7.08
N PRO A 267 -9.53 12.72 6.42
CA PRO A 267 -8.78 12.31 5.24
C PRO A 267 -7.70 11.30 5.62
N ARG A 268 -7.47 10.33 4.74
CA ARG A 268 -6.38 9.36 4.90
C ARG A 268 -5.01 9.96 4.64
N GLY A 269 -4.94 10.96 3.78
CA GLY A 269 -3.69 11.60 3.39
C GLY A 269 -2.71 10.58 2.80
N TRP A 270 -1.48 10.54 3.29
CA TRP A 270 -0.44 9.62 2.81
C TRP A 270 -0.72 8.15 3.13
N TYR A 271 -1.44 7.87 4.20
CA TYR A 271 -1.81 6.49 4.54
C TYR A 271 -2.73 5.91 3.48
N THR A 272 -2.49 4.66 3.09
CA THR A 272 -3.15 3.96 1.99
C THR A 272 -3.00 4.62 0.60
N GLY A 273 -2.22 5.68 0.49
CA GLY A 273 -1.69 6.14 -0.78
C GLY A 273 -0.66 5.15 -1.35
N VAL A 274 0.06 5.55 -2.37
CA VAL A 274 1.07 4.72 -3.03
C VAL A 274 2.43 5.39 -3.08
N CYS A 275 3.48 4.59 -2.96
CA CYS A 275 4.85 5.02 -3.14
C CYS A 275 5.58 4.07 -4.08
N GLY A 276 6.60 4.58 -4.76
CA GLY A 276 7.37 3.74 -5.65
C GLY A 276 8.53 4.45 -6.30
N TYR A 277 9.20 3.73 -7.19
CA TYR A 277 10.24 4.28 -8.04
C TYR A 277 10.06 3.80 -9.48
N TYR A 278 10.60 4.58 -10.38
CA TYR A 278 10.83 4.25 -11.78
C TYR A 278 12.32 4.44 -12.05
N ASP A 279 13.00 3.43 -12.63
CA ASP A 279 14.46 3.47 -12.84
C ASP A 279 14.89 3.90 -14.25
N GLY A 280 13.92 4.25 -15.10
CA GLY A 280 14.12 4.56 -16.50
C GLY A 280 13.69 3.43 -17.44
N ALA A 281 13.44 2.24 -16.93
CA ALA A 281 12.98 1.07 -17.68
C ALA A 281 11.78 0.39 -16.99
N ASP A 282 11.93 0.03 -15.74
CA ASP A 282 10.98 -0.70 -14.92
C ASP A 282 10.45 0.17 -13.76
N LEU A 283 9.34 -0.24 -13.16
CA LEU A 283 8.72 0.42 -12.01
C LEU A 283 8.38 -0.62 -10.94
N ASP A 284 8.63 -0.31 -9.68
CA ASP A 284 8.07 -1.04 -8.56
C ASP A 284 7.45 -0.08 -7.54
N SER A 285 6.32 -0.50 -6.94
CA SER A 285 5.53 0.37 -6.07
C SER A 285 4.78 -0.41 -5.02
N ALA A 286 4.45 0.27 -3.93
CA ALA A 286 3.75 -0.28 -2.79
C ALA A 286 2.57 0.58 -2.37
N VAL A 287 1.58 -0.06 -1.75
CA VAL A 287 0.53 0.63 -1.00
C VAL A 287 1.11 1.04 0.36
N MET A 288 0.89 2.28 0.77
CA MET A 288 1.43 2.82 2.03
C MET A 288 0.59 2.36 3.22
N ILE A 289 0.70 1.09 3.58
CA ILE A 289 0.15 0.49 4.81
C ILE A 289 1.29 0.11 5.77
N ARG A 290 0.97 -0.26 7.01
CA ARG A 290 1.94 -0.31 8.09
C ARG A 290 2.67 1.02 8.18
N PHE A 291 1.93 2.00 8.63
CA PHE A 291 2.23 3.40 8.45
C PHE A 291 2.21 4.12 9.79
N ILE A 292 3.29 4.85 10.08
CA ILE A 292 3.38 5.73 11.25
C ILE A 292 3.66 7.14 10.75
N GLU A 293 2.80 8.08 11.10
CA GLU A 293 2.98 9.50 10.81
C GLU A 293 3.26 10.32 12.06
N LYS A 294 3.99 11.40 11.88
CA LYS A 294 4.23 12.42 12.89
C LYS A 294 3.19 13.52 12.69
N THR A 295 2.38 13.74 13.70
CA THR A 295 1.41 14.83 13.76
C THR A 295 1.83 15.85 14.82
N ASP A 296 1.13 16.99 14.90
CA ASP A 296 1.34 17.98 15.97
C ASP A 296 1.06 17.41 17.37
N LYS A 297 0.25 16.34 17.46
CA LYS A 297 -0.10 15.65 18.71
C LYS A 297 0.81 14.48 19.06
N GLY A 298 1.78 14.15 18.21
CA GLY A 298 2.69 13.03 18.38
C GLY A 298 2.63 12.01 17.25
N LEU A 299 3.05 10.78 17.54
CA LEU A 299 3.05 9.70 16.54
C LEU A 299 1.69 9.01 16.49
N VAL A 300 1.24 8.73 15.28
CA VAL A 300 0.00 8.02 14.99
C VAL A 300 0.29 6.83 14.09
N PHE A 301 -0.17 5.65 14.50
CA PHE A 301 -0.20 4.47 13.65
C PHE A 301 -1.57 4.36 12.98
N ARG A 302 -1.62 4.19 11.67
CA ARG A 302 -2.87 3.99 10.96
C ARG A 302 -3.05 2.52 10.59
N SER A 303 -4.20 1.96 10.91
CA SER A 303 -4.53 0.55 10.66
C SER A 303 -6.01 0.35 10.39
N GLY A 304 -6.36 -0.77 9.80
CA GLY A 304 -7.73 -1.14 9.48
C GLY A 304 -7.83 -2.43 8.68
N GLY A 305 -9.01 -2.74 8.22
CA GLY A 305 -9.32 -3.97 7.50
C GLY A 305 -10.43 -3.84 6.47
N GLY A 306 -10.60 -4.87 5.66
CA GLY A 306 -11.68 -4.94 4.68
C GLY A 306 -12.96 -5.47 5.30
N ILE A 307 -14.00 -4.66 5.33
CA ILE A 307 -15.31 -4.99 5.85
C ILE A 307 -16.18 -5.58 4.74
N THR A 308 -16.80 -6.70 5.00
CA THR A 308 -17.79 -7.36 4.14
C THR A 308 -19.11 -7.51 4.89
N ALA A 309 -20.18 -7.90 4.20
CA ALA A 309 -21.48 -8.16 4.84
C ALA A 309 -21.45 -9.28 5.91
N LYS A 310 -20.36 -10.06 5.98
CA LYS A 310 -20.17 -11.14 6.96
C LYS A 310 -19.23 -10.74 8.11
N SER A 311 -18.69 -9.52 8.13
CA SER A 311 -17.81 -9.01 9.18
C SER A 311 -18.58 -8.68 10.45
N THR A 312 -17.90 -8.74 11.60
CA THR A 312 -18.43 -8.30 12.91
C THR A 312 -17.50 -7.23 13.50
N ALA A 313 -18.09 -6.26 14.21
CA ALA A 313 -17.33 -5.14 14.77
C ALA A 313 -16.19 -5.58 15.69
N ASP A 314 -16.45 -6.54 16.59
CA ASP A 314 -15.45 -7.03 17.55
C ASP A 314 -14.22 -7.65 16.85
N GLN A 315 -14.45 -8.47 15.82
CA GLN A 315 -13.38 -9.14 15.09
C GLN A 315 -12.53 -8.13 14.30
N GLU A 316 -13.18 -7.21 13.59
CA GLU A 316 -12.49 -6.21 12.80
C GLU A 316 -11.75 -5.17 13.67
N TYR A 317 -12.32 -4.83 14.83
CA TYR A 317 -11.66 -3.98 15.83
C TYR A 317 -10.40 -4.65 16.38
N GLN A 318 -10.48 -5.92 16.74
CA GLN A 318 -9.31 -6.66 17.22
C GLN A 318 -8.24 -6.78 16.12
N GLU A 319 -8.66 -7.08 14.88
CA GLU A 319 -7.75 -7.14 13.73
C GLU A 319 -7.04 -5.80 13.51
N MET A 320 -7.76 -4.69 13.64
CA MET A 320 -7.20 -3.34 13.52
C MET A 320 -6.12 -3.10 14.58
N ILE A 321 -6.36 -3.49 15.85
CA ILE A 321 -5.39 -3.37 16.95
C ILE A 321 -4.19 -4.29 16.74
N ASP A 322 -4.39 -5.52 16.28
CA ASP A 322 -3.34 -6.52 16.06
C ASP A 322 -2.39 -6.11 14.93
N LYS A 323 -2.86 -5.30 13.99
CA LYS A 323 -2.05 -4.73 12.91
C LYS A 323 -1.11 -3.61 13.35
N ILE A 324 -1.26 -3.09 14.58
CA ILE A 324 -0.39 -2.05 15.12
C ILE A 324 0.85 -2.70 15.74
N TYR A 325 1.89 -2.89 14.95
CA TYR A 325 3.19 -3.40 15.37
C TYR A 325 4.28 -2.98 14.39
N VAL A 326 5.51 -2.93 14.84
CA VAL A 326 6.69 -2.75 13.98
C VAL A 326 7.39 -4.11 13.85
N PRO A 327 7.43 -4.71 12.66
CA PRO A 327 8.15 -5.96 12.45
C PRO A 327 9.65 -5.69 12.51
N VAL A 328 10.39 -6.40 13.37
CA VAL A 328 11.85 -6.37 13.46
C VAL A 328 12.39 -7.77 13.35
N TYR A 329 13.68 -7.88 12.97
CA TYR A 329 14.38 -9.17 12.92
C TYR A 329 14.77 -9.66 14.31
#